data_5b85fbefd496fa55cc6ea151be29333e
#
_entry.id   5b85fbefd496fa55cc6ea151be29333e
#
_cell.length_a   1.000
_cell.length_b   1.000
_cell.length_c   1.000
_cell.angle_alpha   90.00
_cell.angle_beta   90.00
_cell.angle_gamma   90.00
#
_symmetry.space_group_name_H-M   'P 1'
#
loop_
_entity.id
_entity.type
_entity.pdbx_description
1 polymer ?
#
loop_
_entity_poly.entity_id
_entity_poly.type
_entity_poly.pdbx_seq_one_letter_code
_entity_poly.pdbx_strand_id
1 'polypeptide(L)'
;MNTKRRRSQRDYSLAFKLAVVGQVEKGEMTYKQAQERYGIQGRSTVLTWLRKHGQQDWSPAAMLLVRKGAAMNKSDLPLTPEQRIKELEQQLDEANQKAQFFESVVDVLQKDYGCRVVKKRFRQVLAQRQIQGLNVSRACRYLGFSRQAYYQYFKADAARKAHNLLVLDFVREERLHQPRLGTRKLHSLLKLNAPLRMGRDRLFDLLRAHRQLVPRKRAYHKTTHSHHHFRCHPNLLKPGPEQVVPVAPEQLWVADITYLPTHQGLAYLSLITDAFSRKIVGYHVHDTLHTDSVIQAMRKALKGRKHSGELVHHSDRGIQYCSMSYQQLHAKHGIRCSMTDGYDCYQNALAERVNGILKTELLLARPKDLAEAQKMVDQSVQTYNTRRPHLALKYKTPDAVHRAFQ
;
A
#
# COMPACT_ATOMS: atom_id res chain seq x y z
N MET A 1 23.86 49.47 46.57
CA MET A 1 22.73 48.76 45.92
C MET A 1 23.06 47.29 45.90
N ASN A 2 22.48 46.50 46.82
CA ASN A 2 22.74 45.08 46.97
C ASN A 2 21.82 44.30 45.99
N THR A 3 22.32 43.96 44.83
CA THR A 3 21.61 43.12 43.88
C THR A 3 21.50 41.70 44.44
N LYS A 4 20.35 41.36 45.04
CA LYS A 4 20.04 40.00 45.50
C LYS A 4 20.09 39.04 44.28
N ARG A 5 21.14 38.22 44.25
CA ARG A 5 21.34 37.16 43.22
C ARG A 5 20.14 36.22 43.25
N ARG A 6 19.42 36.11 42.13
CA ARG A 6 18.28 35.21 41.99
C ARG A 6 18.75 33.75 42.02
N ARG A 7 18.39 32.96 43.03
CA ARG A 7 18.76 31.55 43.21
C ARG A 7 17.79 30.64 42.46
N SER A 8 18.30 29.65 41.72
CA SER A 8 17.46 28.60 41.08
C SER A 8 17.04 27.53 42.06
N GLN A 9 16.07 26.68 41.70
CA GLN A 9 15.58 25.59 42.54
C GLN A 9 16.67 24.59 42.97
N ARG A 10 17.76 24.50 42.16
CA ARG A 10 18.93 23.63 42.44
C ARG A 10 19.89 24.21 43.50
N ASP A 11 19.77 25.48 43.79
CA ASP A 11 20.68 26.18 44.71
C ASP A 11 20.31 26.00 46.20
N TYR A 12 19.20 25.31 46.48
CA TYR A 12 18.75 25.09 47.86
C TYR A 12 19.16 23.69 48.35
N SER A 13 19.88 23.63 49.50
CA SER A 13 20.24 22.34 50.10
C SER A 13 19.00 21.57 50.61
N LEU A 14 19.10 20.25 50.71
CA LEU A 14 18.02 19.44 51.25
C LEU A 14 17.64 19.84 52.68
N ALA A 15 18.61 20.12 53.54
CA ALA A 15 18.38 20.59 54.89
C ALA A 15 17.57 21.88 54.94
N PHE A 16 17.85 22.85 54.05
CA PHE A 16 17.06 24.07 53.96
C PHE A 16 15.62 23.78 53.50
N LYS A 17 15.44 22.92 52.52
CA LYS A 17 14.10 22.53 52.04
C LYS A 17 13.27 21.90 53.14
N LEU A 18 13.84 20.97 53.92
CA LEU A 18 13.18 20.32 55.05
C LEU A 18 12.85 21.29 56.18
N ALA A 19 13.75 22.25 56.50
CA ALA A 19 13.48 23.30 57.46
C ALA A 19 12.27 24.17 57.10
N VAL A 20 12.21 24.59 55.82
CA VAL A 20 11.07 25.41 55.32
C VAL A 20 9.78 24.59 55.32
N VAL A 21 9.79 23.33 54.92
CA VAL A 21 8.65 22.43 54.94
C VAL A 21 8.15 22.26 56.39
N GLY A 22 9.04 21.98 57.33
CA GLY A 22 8.69 21.79 58.73
C GLY A 22 8.05 23.05 59.37
N GLN A 23 8.52 24.26 59.03
CA GLN A 23 7.92 25.50 59.52
C GLN A 23 6.52 25.75 58.95
N VAL A 24 6.28 25.40 57.69
CA VAL A 24 4.97 25.53 57.08
C VAL A 24 3.99 24.49 57.66
N GLU A 25 4.42 23.27 57.88
CA GLU A 25 3.57 22.20 58.43
C GLU A 25 3.26 22.40 59.93
N LYS A 26 4.15 23.04 60.68
CA LYS A 26 3.88 23.49 62.08
C LYS A 26 2.94 24.67 62.16
N GLY A 27 2.55 25.28 61.05
CA GLY A 27 1.68 26.43 60.99
C GLY A 27 2.34 27.77 61.36
N GLU A 28 3.68 27.80 61.48
CA GLU A 28 4.43 29.03 61.79
C GLU A 28 4.33 30.10 60.70
N MET A 29 4.13 29.65 59.43
CA MET A 29 3.93 30.52 58.29
C MET A 29 3.23 29.77 57.15
N THR A 30 2.57 30.53 56.25
CA THR A 30 2.03 29.97 55.02
C THR A 30 3.13 29.74 53.98
N TYR A 31 2.91 28.87 52.99
CA TYR A 31 3.88 28.61 51.92
C TYR A 31 4.22 29.89 51.12
N LYS A 32 3.27 30.84 51.03
CA LYS A 32 3.49 32.13 50.39
C LYS A 32 4.41 33.02 51.23
N GLN A 33 4.17 33.10 52.54
CA GLN A 33 5.03 33.84 53.46
C GLN A 33 6.43 33.25 53.53
N ALA A 34 6.57 31.93 53.45
CA ALA A 34 7.86 31.26 53.32
C ALA A 34 8.61 31.67 52.04
N GLN A 35 7.91 31.77 50.93
CA GLN A 35 8.50 32.22 49.65
C GLN A 35 9.05 33.66 49.75
N GLU A 36 8.27 34.56 50.33
CA GLU A 36 8.66 35.96 50.49
C GLU A 36 9.82 36.12 51.50
N ARG A 37 9.72 35.49 52.67
CA ARG A 37 10.72 35.55 53.71
C ARG A 37 12.09 35.05 53.30
N TYR A 38 12.14 33.96 52.54
CA TYR A 38 13.39 33.34 52.10
C TYR A 38 13.80 33.69 50.68
N GLY A 39 13.04 34.54 50.00
CA GLY A 39 13.34 34.99 48.63
C GLY A 39 13.33 33.82 47.63
N ILE A 40 12.49 32.82 47.84
CA ILE A 40 12.42 31.63 47.00
C ILE A 40 11.65 31.96 45.72
N GLN A 41 12.31 31.79 44.60
CA GLN A 41 11.71 32.07 43.28
C GLN A 41 10.83 30.91 42.78
N GLY A 42 9.78 31.28 42.03
CA GLY A 42 8.83 30.36 41.42
C GLY A 42 7.60 30.12 42.28
N ARG A 43 6.40 30.42 41.75
CA ARG A 43 5.11 30.39 42.44
C ARG A 43 4.77 29.04 43.09
N SER A 44 5.35 27.94 42.67
CA SER A 44 5.06 26.58 43.13
C SER A 44 6.23 25.90 43.83
N THR A 45 7.38 26.57 43.99
CA THR A 45 8.61 25.93 44.51
C THR A 45 8.43 25.35 45.91
N VAL A 46 7.89 26.10 46.86
CA VAL A 46 7.65 25.64 48.21
C VAL A 46 6.54 24.58 48.26
N LEU A 47 5.49 24.70 47.43
CA LEU A 47 4.46 23.68 47.28
C LEU A 47 4.99 22.34 46.73
N THR A 48 5.97 22.40 45.81
CA THR A 48 6.65 21.20 45.31
C THR A 48 7.45 20.53 46.44
N TRP A 49 8.09 21.31 47.32
CA TRP A 49 8.82 20.77 48.47
C TRP A 49 7.88 20.17 49.49
N LEU A 50 6.74 20.80 49.77
CA LEU A 50 5.69 20.29 50.68
C LEU A 50 5.12 18.95 50.18
N ARG A 51 4.86 18.85 48.88
CA ARG A 51 4.38 17.59 48.26
C ARG A 51 5.44 16.49 48.25
N LYS A 52 6.73 16.83 48.15
CA LYS A 52 7.81 15.84 48.06
C LYS A 52 8.37 15.42 49.44
N HIS A 53 8.34 16.31 50.41
CA HIS A 53 9.03 16.13 51.70
C HIS A 53 8.12 16.40 52.93
N GLY A 54 6.90 16.86 52.72
CA GLY A 54 5.95 17.12 53.79
C GLY A 54 5.30 15.82 54.30
N GLN A 55 4.82 15.86 55.54
CA GLN A 55 4.09 14.77 56.20
C GLN A 55 2.57 14.89 56.00
N GLN A 56 2.05 16.08 55.62
CA GLN A 56 0.65 16.33 55.36
C GLN A 56 0.32 16.19 53.84
N ASP A 57 -0.98 15.96 53.55
CA ASP A 57 -1.42 15.88 52.13
C ASP A 57 -1.56 17.29 51.52
N TRP A 58 -0.58 17.68 50.75
CA TRP A 58 -0.50 18.93 49.98
C TRP A 58 -0.96 18.75 48.53
N SER A 59 -1.80 17.75 48.24
CA SER A 59 -2.37 17.55 46.90
C SER A 59 -3.28 18.72 46.50
N PRO A 60 -3.48 18.96 45.19
CA PRO A 60 -4.41 20.00 44.74
C PRO A 60 -5.85 19.79 45.23
N ALA A 61 -6.24 18.55 45.47
CA ALA A 61 -7.54 18.19 46.00
C ALA A 61 -7.67 18.57 47.52
N ALA A 62 -6.64 18.27 48.33
CA ALA A 62 -6.61 18.64 49.74
C ALA A 62 -6.58 20.17 49.96
N MET A 63 -5.83 20.89 49.11
CA MET A 63 -5.78 22.38 49.19
C MET A 63 -7.11 23.04 48.76
N LEU A 64 -7.91 22.41 47.91
CA LEU A 64 -9.26 22.88 47.55
C LEU A 64 -10.24 22.68 48.72
N LEU A 65 -10.08 21.63 49.53
CA LEU A 65 -10.88 21.39 50.73
C LEU A 65 -10.60 22.44 51.84
N VAL A 66 -9.32 22.77 52.06
CA VAL A 66 -8.92 23.82 53.04
C VAL A 66 -9.41 25.21 52.60
N ARG A 67 -9.46 25.51 51.32
CA ARG A 67 -10.00 26.77 50.78
C ARG A 67 -11.52 26.89 50.92
N LYS A 68 -12.24 25.77 50.92
CA LYS A 68 -13.70 25.71 51.10
C LYS A 68 -14.13 25.78 52.59
N GLY A 69 -13.23 25.51 53.53
CA GLY A 69 -13.50 25.57 54.97
C GLY A 69 -13.77 26.96 55.57
N ALA A 70 -13.71 28.04 54.75
CA ALA A 70 -14.07 29.40 55.17
C ALA A 70 -15.50 29.83 54.82
N ALA A 71 -16.28 28.94 54.16
CA ALA A 71 -17.73 29.15 53.93
C ALA A 71 -18.46 27.85 54.26
N MET A 72 -18.98 27.75 55.46
CA MET A 72 -19.92 26.67 55.82
C MET A 72 -21.13 26.75 54.92
N ASN A 73 -21.13 25.97 53.84
CA ASN A 73 -22.31 25.66 53.06
C ASN A 73 -23.10 24.56 53.78
N LYS A 74 -24.40 24.73 53.90
CA LYS A 74 -25.41 23.83 54.48
C LYS A 74 -25.51 22.43 53.84
N SER A 75 -24.51 21.99 53.07
CA SER A 75 -24.49 20.70 52.34
C SER A 75 -23.66 19.60 53.00
N ASP A 76 -23.04 19.83 54.16
CA ASP A 76 -22.17 18.85 54.84
C ASP A 76 -22.80 18.23 56.10
N LEU A 77 -24.13 18.16 56.12
CA LEU A 77 -24.81 17.25 57.04
C LEU A 77 -24.57 15.82 56.54
N PRO A 78 -24.19 14.84 57.40
CA PRO A 78 -24.06 13.47 57.03
C PRO A 78 -25.37 13.02 56.38
N LEU A 79 -25.26 12.47 55.16
CA LEU A 79 -26.40 11.95 54.40
C LEU A 79 -27.23 11.03 55.30
N THR A 80 -28.55 11.20 55.28
CA THR A 80 -29.43 10.25 55.97
C THR A 80 -29.18 8.85 55.43
N PRO A 81 -29.40 7.77 56.23
CA PRO A 81 -29.20 6.39 55.74
C PRO A 81 -29.89 6.12 54.41
N GLU A 82 -31.09 6.68 54.21
CA GLU A 82 -31.84 6.54 52.93
C GLU A 82 -31.18 7.25 51.77
N GLN A 83 -30.63 8.44 51.99
CA GLN A 83 -29.85 9.16 50.95
C GLN A 83 -28.56 8.41 50.61
N ARG A 84 -27.91 7.80 51.58
CA ARG A 84 -26.70 7.00 51.36
C ARG A 84 -27.00 5.69 50.63
N ILE A 85 -28.13 5.04 50.94
CA ILE A 85 -28.59 3.85 50.18
C ILE A 85 -28.83 4.22 48.72
N LYS A 86 -29.56 5.31 48.44
CA LYS A 86 -29.84 5.75 47.09
C LYS A 86 -28.56 6.11 46.31
N GLU A 87 -27.58 6.72 46.96
CA GLU A 87 -26.26 7.00 46.36
C GLU A 87 -25.49 5.71 46.02
N LEU A 88 -25.51 4.73 46.96
CA LEU A 88 -24.86 3.43 46.73
C LEU A 88 -25.56 2.61 45.65
N GLU A 89 -26.89 2.62 45.60
CA GLU A 89 -27.66 2.00 44.51
C GLU A 89 -27.32 2.60 43.15
N GLN A 90 -27.18 3.93 43.09
CA GLN A 90 -26.76 4.60 41.84
C GLN A 90 -25.32 4.26 41.44
N GLN A 91 -24.41 4.16 42.41
CA GLN A 91 -23.02 3.73 42.18
C GLN A 91 -22.96 2.26 41.70
N LEU A 92 -23.80 1.40 42.32
CA LEU A 92 -23.89 0.00 41.92
C LEU A 92 -24.46 -0.16 40.53
N ASP A 93 -25.50 0.60 40.17
CA ASP A 93 -26.08 0.59 38.82
C ASP A 93 -25.05 1.06 37.75
N GLU A 94 -24.31 2.14 38.05
CA GLU A 94 -23.22 2.60 37.17
C GLU A 94 -22.09 1.56 37.05
N ALA A 95 -21.75 0.87 38.13
CA ALA A 95 -20.72 -0.18 38.10
C ALA A 95 -21.20 -1.40 37.30
N ASN A 96 -22.45 -1.83 37.47
CA ASN A 96 -23.06 -2.93 36.74
C ASN A 96 -23.17 -2.62 35.23
N GLN A 97 -23.61 -1.42 34.85
CA GLN A 97 -23.67 -0.97 33.46
C GLN A 97 -22.29 -0.94 32.82
N LYS A 98 -21.27 -0.52 33.59
CA LYS A 98 -19.88 -0.52 33.13
C LYS A 98 -19.36 -1.95 32.92
N ALA A 99 -19.66 -2.88 33.82
CA ALA A 99 -19.29 -4.28 33.70
C ALA A 99 -19.94 -4.94 32.46
N GLN A 100 -21.25 -4.79 32.28
CA GLN A 100 -21.98 -5.29 31.12
C GLN A 100 -21.45 -4.73 29.80
N PHE A 101 -21.07 -3.44 29.78
CA PHE A 101 -20.45 -2.84 28.62
C PHE A 101 -19.13 -3.54 28.25
N PHE A 102 -18.24 -3.74 29.24
CA PHE A 102 -16.96 -4.39 28.98
C PHE A 102 -17.11 -5.87 28.63
N GLU A 103 -18.04 -6.60 29.23
CA GLU A 103 -18.39 -7.97 28.89
C GLU A 103 -18.86 -8.08 27.44
N SER A 104 -19.82 -7.25 27.03
CA SER A 104 -20.31 -7.23 25.64
C SER A 104 -19.20 -6.87 24.64
N VAL A 105 -18.26 -6.02 25.03
CA VAL A 105 -17.08 -5.68 24.23
C VAL A 105 -16.14 -6.86 24.11
N VAL A 106 -15.91 -7.60 25.20
CA VAL A 106 -15.06 -8.80 25.20
C VAL A 106 -15.68 -9.90 24.33
N ASP A 107 -17.00 -10.13 24.43
CA ASP A 107 -17.72 -11.11 23.64
C ASP A 107 -17.62 -10.85 22.13
N VAL A 108 -17.81 -9.59 21.70
CA VAL A 108 -17.65 -9.19 20.29
C VAL A 108 -16.20 -9.38 19.84
N LEU A 109 -15.23 -9.06 20.68
CA LEU A 109 -13.82 -9.22 20.36
C LEU A 109 -13.39 -10.69 20.29
N GLN A 110 -13.96 -11.56 21.12
CA GLN A 110 -13.71 -13.00 21.06
C GLN A 110 -14.37 -13.65 19.83
N LYS A 111 -15.64 -13.34 19.53
CA LYS A 111 -16.37 -13.89 18.39
C LYS A 111 -15.81 -13.49 17.04
N ASP A 112 -15.45 -12.21 16.89
CA ASP A 112 -15.09 -11.69 15.55
C ASP A 112 -13.59 -11.75 15.25
N TYR A 113 -12.71 -11.87 16.27
CA TYR A 113 -11.30 -11.51 16.06
C TYR A 113 -10.23 -12.31 16.82
N GLY A 114 -10.56 -13.30 17.62
CA GLY A 114 -9.56 -14.16 18.27
C GLY A 114 -8.34 -13.41 18.85
N CYS A 115 -8.54 -12.52 19.83
CA CYS A 115 -7.51 -11.79 20.61
C CYS A 115 -6.77 -10.61 19.96
N ARG A 116 -7.08 -9.45 20.37
CA ARG A 116 -6.36 -8.28 20.92
C ARG A 116 -7.26 -7.04 20.94
N VAL A 117 -7.40 -6.47 22.14
CA VAL A 117 -8.24 -5.28 22.37
C VAL A 117 -7.61 -4.05 21.72
N VAL A 118 -8.23 -3.53 20.65
CA VAL A 118 -7.81 -2.29 20.01
C VAL A 118 -8.89 -1.23 20.18
N LYS A 119 -8.55 -0.05 20.73
CA LYS A 119 -9.46 1.11 20.97
C LYS A 119 -10.39 1.44 19.78
N LYS A 120 -10.00 1.12 18.57
CA LYS A 120 -10.78 1.34 17.34
C LYS A 120 -12.09 0.54 17.29
N ARG A 121 -12.14 -0.64 17.91
CA ARG A 121 -13.28 -1.58 17.86
C ARG A 121 -14.37 -1.25 18.88
N PHE A 122 -14.00 -0.66 20.03
CA PHE A 122 -14.99 -0.17 21.00
C PHE A 122 -16.02 0.79 20.41
N ARG A 123 -15.63 1.59 19.41
CA ARG A 123 -16.54 2.52 18.73
C ARG A 123 -17.59 1.78 17.91
N GLN A 124 -17.27 0.62 17.34
CA GLN A 124 -18.21 -0.20 16.58
C GLN A 124 -19.24 -0.86 17.48
N VAL A 125 -18.83 -1.37 18.65
CA VAL A 125 -19.75 -1.96 19.65
C VAL A 125 -20.77 -0.92 20.14
N LEU A 126 -20.31 0.30 20.42
CA LEU A 126 -21.18 1.42 20.75
C LEU A 126 -22.20 1.75 19.66
N ALA A 127 -21.78 1.69 18.40
CA ALA A 127 -22.66 1.99 17.25
C ALA A 127 -23.74 0.91 17.07
N GLN A 128 -23.45 -0.34 17.41
CA GLN A 128 -24.40 -1.45 17.31
C GLN A 128 -25.46 -1.45 18.41
N ARG A 129 -25.36 -0.54 19.41
CA ARG A 129 -26.29 -0.38 20.53
C ARG A 129 -26.65 -1.68 21.24
N GLN A 130 -25.69 -2.59 21.39
CA GLN A 130 -25.91 -3.91 21.97
C GLN A 130 -26.24 -3.87 23.48
N ILE A 131 -26.08 -2.71 24.14
CA ILE A 131 -26.29 -2.57 25.58
C ILE A 131 -27.49 -1.65 25.81
N GLN A 132 -28.56 -2.21 26.36
CA GLN A 132 -29.74 -1.44 26.73
C GLN A 132 -29.41 -0.43 27.82
N GLY A 133 -29.88 0.82 27.68
CA GLY A 133 -29.71 1.86 28.69
C GLY A 133 -28.40 2.63 28.71
N LEU A 134 -27.37 2.21 27.95
CA LEU A 134 -26.10 2.93 27.87
C LEU A 134 -26.14 4.03 26.80
N ASN A 135 -26.10 5.29 27.21
CA ASN A 135 -26.00 6.38 26.25
C ASN A 135 -24.55 6.62 25.82
N VAL A 136 -24.38 7.21 24.61
CA VAL A 136 -23.07 7.51 24.01
C VAL A 136 -22.17 8.33 24.95
N SER A 137 -22.73 9.22 25.75
CA SER A 137 -22.00 10.06 26.71
C SER A 137 -21.30 9.24 27.81
N ARG A 138 -22.04 8.30 28.43
CA ARG A 138 -21.49 7.40 29.46
C ARG A 138 -20.43 6.46 28.89
N ALA A 139 -20.72 5.86 27.72
CA ALA A 139 -19.79 4.98 27.06
C ALA A 139 -18.48 5.69 26.63
N CYS A 140 -18.57 6.92 26.15
CA CYS A 140 -17.37 7.71 25.84
C CYS A 140 -16.55 8.01 27.09
N ARG A 141 -17.21 8.30 28.22
CA ARG A 141 -16.55 8.51 29.52
C ARG A 141 -15.82 7.25 29.98
N TYR A 142 -16.47 6.08 29.93
CA TYR A 142 -15.85 4.81 30.32
C TYR A 142 -14.61 4.45 29.44
N LEU A 143 -14.63 4.84 28.19
CA LEU A 143 -13.55 4.58 27.24
C LEU A 143 -12.46 5.67 27.18
N GLY A 144 -12.64 6.77 27.91
CA GLY A 144 -11.67 7.85 28.03
C GLY A 144 -11.52 8.69 26.75
N PHE A 145 -12.60 8.87 25.94
CA PHE A 145 -12.60 9.77 24.80
C PHE A 145 -13.83 10.68 24.76
N SER A 146 -13.76 11.78 24.03
CA SER A 146 -14.84 12.75 23.92
C SER A 146 -15.95 12.28 22.95
N ARG A 147 -17.20 12.75 23.15
CA ARG A 147 -18.30 12.56 22.21
C ARG A 147 -17.96 13.09 20.82
N GLN A 148 -17.27 14.23 20.76
CA GLN A 148 -16.84 14.82 19.50
C GLN A 148 -15.92 13.88 18.71
N ALA A 149 -14.92 13.27 19.38
CA ALA A 149 -14.03 12.28 18.78
C ALA A 149 -14.78 11.02 18.29
N TYR A 150 -15.88 10.65 18.97
CA TYR A 150 -16.75 9.56 18.54
C TYR A 150 -17.45 9.90 17.21
N TYR A 151 -18.15 11.01 17.12
CA TYR A 151 -18.87 11.41 15.91
C TYR A 151 -17.94 11.72 14.74
N GLN A 152 -16.81 12.38 14.99
CA GLN A 152 -15.78 12.63 13.96
C GLN A 152 -15.23 11.32 13.38
N TYR A 153 -15.04 10.29 14.23
CA TYR A 153 -14.61 8.99 13.75
C TYR A 153 -15.61 8.37 12.76
N PHE A 154 -16.92 8.39 13.08
CA PHE A 154 -17.94 7.82 12.18
C PHE A 154 -18.09 8.61 10.89
N LYS A 155 -18.04 9.94 10.95
CA LYS A 155 -18.02 10.78 9.74
C LYS A 155 -16.81 10.45 8.86
N ALA A 156 -15.61 10.36 9.44
CA ALA A 156 -14.40 9.99 8.73
C ALA A 156 -14.43 8.53 8.23
N ASP A 157 -15.06 7.61 8.96
CA ASP A 157 -15.22 6.22 8.53
C ASP A 157 -16.18 6.08 7.36
N ALA A 158 -17.30 6.79 7.37
CA ALA A 158 -18.25 6.85 6.26
C ALA A 158 -17.57 7.41 4.98
N ALA A 159 -16.83 8.51 5.11
CA ALA A 159 -16.08 9.08 4.00
C ALA A 159 -15.00 8.11 3.47
N ARG A 160 -14.31 7.38 4.37
CA ARG A 160 -13.34 6.34 3.96
C ARG A 160 -14.00 5.18 3.23
N LYS A 161 -15.16 4.73 3.70
CA LYS A 161 -15.93 3.65 3.04
C LYS A 161 -16.40 4.08 1.64
N ALA A 162 -16.95 5.28 1.51
CA ALA A 162 -17.35 5.83 0.22
C ALA A 162 -16.16 5.91 -0.75
N HIS A 163 -15.04 6.46 -0.30
CA HIS A 163 -13.81 6.52 -1.11
C HIS A 163 -13.30 5.12 -1.48
N ASN A 164 -13.35 4.13 -0.57
CA ASN A 164 -12.94 2.76 -0.87
C ASN A 164 -13.83 2.13 -1.95
N LEU A 165 -15.14 2.39 -1.95
CA LEU A 165 -16.05 1.91 -3.00
C LEU A 165 -15.67 2.50 -4.37
N LEU A 166 -15.44 3.80 -4.46
CA LEU A 166 -15.00 4.44 -5.71
C LEU A 166 -13.68 3.83 -6.22
N VAL A 167 -12.73 3.54 -5.33
CA VAL A 167 -11.47 2.87 -5.71
C VAL A 167 -11.73 1.45 -6.19
N LEU A 168 -12.63 0.70 -5.56
CA LEU A 168 -12.98 -0.66 -6.01
C LEU A 168 -13.68 -0.65 -7.37
N ASP A 169 -14.55 0.31 -7.64
CA ASP A 169 -15.21 0.45 -8.94
C ASP A 169 -14.18 0.78 -10.03
N PHE A 170 -13.29 1.72 -9.80
CA PHE A 170 -12.15 1.97 -10.69
C PHE A 170 -11.32 0.71 -10.96
N VAL A 171 -11.01 -0.08 -9.92
CA VAL A 171 -10.29 -1.34 -10.09
C VAL A 171 -11.05 -2.33 -10.94
N ARG A 172 -12.37 -2.40 -10.81
CA ARG A 172 -13.24 -3.27 -11.64
C ARG A 172 -13.20 -2.84 -13.09
N GLU A 173 -13.38 -1.54 -13.38
CA GLU A 173 -13.31 -0.99 -14.74
C GLU A 173 -11.96 -1.28 -15.40
N GLU A 174 -10.85 -1.01 -14.72
CA GLU A 174 -9.52 -1.31 -15.27
C GLU A 174 -9.34 -2.81 -15.54
N ARG A 175 -9.92 -3.67 -14.72
CA ARG A 175 -9.85 -5.12 -14.89
C ARG A 175 -10.77 -5.70 -15.96
N LEU A 176 -11.75 -4.94 -16.45
CA LEU A 176 -12.47 -5.33 -17.67
C LEU A 176 -11.52 -5.39 -18.88
N HIS A 177 -10.55 -4.48 -18.93
CA HIS A 177 -9.56 -4.43 -20.01
C HIS A 177 -8.29 -5.24 -19.69
N GLN A 178 -7.91 -5.30 -18.43
CA GLN A 178 -6.68 -5.95 -17.94
C GLN A 178 -6.99 -6.87 -16.74
N PRO A 179 -7.58 -8.05 -16.97
CA PRO A 179 -8.19 -8.87 -15.91
C PRO A 179 -7.27 -9.20 -14.73
N ARG A 180 -5.97 -9.35 -14.98
CA ARG A 180 -4.96 -9.66 -13.96
C ARG A 180 -3.97 -8.52 -13.73
N LEU A 181 -4.42 -7.27 -13.86
CA LEU A 181 -3.60 -6.11 -13.52
C LEU A 181 -3.26 -6.10 -12.01
N GLY A 182 -1.97 -6.17 -11.70
CA GLY A 182 -1.48 -6.28 -10.33
C GLY A 182 -1.57 -4.96 -9.55
N THR A 183 -1.67 -5.05 -8.22
CA THR A 183 -1.89 -3.92 -7.30
C THR A 183 -0.91 -2.76 -7.47
N ARG A 184 0.39 -3.03 -7.74
CA ARG A 184 1.38 -1.95 -7.93
C ARG A 184 1.10 -1.10 -9.17
N LYS A 185 0.59 -1.71 -10.26
CA LYS A 185 0.22 -1.00 -11.47
C LYS A 185 -1.10 -0.23 -11.28
N LEU A 186 -2.09 -0.84 -10.61
CA LEU A 186 -3.33 -0.16 -10.20
C LEU A 186 -3.02 1.07 -9.35
N HIS A 187 -2.12 0.96 -8.37
CA HIS A 187 -1.67 2.10 -7.57
C HIS A 187 -1.04 3.21 -8.42
N SER A 188 -0.29 2.87 -9.45
CA SER A 188 0.27 3.86 -10.37
C SER A 188 -0.80 4.60 -11.17
N LEU A 189 -1.84 3.89 -11.65
CA LEU A 189 -2.99 4.50 -12.33
C LEU A 189 -3.81 5.39 -11.38
N LEU A 190 -4.06 4.95 -10.15
CA LEU A 190 -4.75 5.74 -9.12
C LEU A 190 -4.02 7.05 -8.77
N LYS A 191 -2.68 7.09 -8.85
CA LYS A 191 -1.92 8.34 -8.63
C LYS A 191 -2.24 9.42 -9.65
N LEU A 192 -2.58 9.04 -10.88
CA LEU A 192 -2.95 9.96 -11.95
C LEU A 192 -4.37 10.52 -11.77
N ASN A 193 -5.23 9.84 -11.00
CA ASN A 193 -6.59 10.25 -10.72
C ASN A 193 -6.67 10.86 -9.30
N ALA A 194 -6.62 12.19 -9.21
CA ALA A 194 -6.54 12.91 -7.94
C ALA A 194 -7.61 12.53 -6.91
N PRO A 195 -8.91 12.42 -7.25
CA PRO A 195 -9.96 12.05 -6.29
C PRO A 195 -9.84 10.61 -5.76
N LEU A 196 -9.17 9.72 -6.49
CA LEU A 196 -9.03 8.29 -6.13
C LEU A 196 -7.67 7.96 -5.49
N ARG A 197 -6.82 8.95 -5.23
CA ARG A 197 -5.50 8.72 -4.65
C ARG A 197 -5.58 7.95 -3.33
N MET A 198 -4.83 6.85 -3.26
CA MET A 198 -4.74 5.98 -2.09
C MET A 198 -3.29 5.53 -1.89
N GLY A 199 -2.86 5.37 -0.64
CA GLY A 199 -1.53 4.81 -0.34
C GLY A 199 -1.42 3.34 -0.79
N ARG A 200 -0.22 2.94 -1.20
CA ARG A 200 0.05 1.58 -1.73
C ARG A 200 -0.41 0.48 -0.80
N ASP A 201 0.01 0.53 0.46
CA ASP A 201 -0.26 -0.54 1.43
C ASP A 201 -1.75 -0.60 1.79
N ARG A 202 -2.41 0.55 1.89
CA ARG A 202 -3.86 0.62 2.05
C ARG A 202 -4.62 0.01 0.86
N LEU A 203 -4.14 0.20 -0.37
CA LEU A 203 -4.72 -0.46 -1.55
C LEU A 203 -4.55 -1.98 -1.49
N PHE A 204 -3.37 -2.47 -1.06
CA PHE A 204 -3.17 -3.90 -0.85
C PHE A 204 -4.13 -4.47 0.19
N ASP A 205 -4.32 -3.79 1.31
CA ASP A 205 -5.24 -4.21 2.37
C ASP A 205 -6.70 -4.20 1.90
N LEU A 206 -7.11 -3.16 1.16
CA LEU A 206 -8.45 -3.05 0.57
C LEU A 206 -8.71 -4.23 -0.38
N LEU A 207 -7.82 -4.49 -1.34
CA LEU A 207 -7.96 -5.58 -2.30
C LEU A 207 -7.88 -6.95 -1.65
N ARG A 208 -7.09 -7.11 -0.59
CA ARG A 208 -7.02 -8.35 0.21
C ARG A 208 -8.33 -8.61 0.93
N ALA A 209 -8.90 -7.60 1.58
CA ALA A 209 -10.18 -7.69 2.29
C ALA A 209 -11.34 -8.09 1.34
N HIS A 210 -11.28 -7.64 0.09
CA HIS A 210 -12.27 -7.97 -0.95
C HIS A 210 -11.89 -9.17 -1.82
N ARG A 211 -10.84 -9.96 -1.46
CA ARG A 211 -10.36 -11.14 -2.21
C ARG A 211 -10.03 -10.84 -3.68
N GLN A 212 -9.56 -9.62 -3.94
CA GLN A 212 -9.24 -9.13 -5.29
C GLN A 212 -7.73 -9.07 -5.58
N LEU A 213 -6.89 -9.69 -4.77
CA LEU A 213 -5.47 -9.83 -5.10
C LEU A 213 -5.28 -10.83 -6.24
N VAL A 214 -4.40 -10.48 -7.19
CA VAL A 214 -4.05 -11.38 -8.30
C VAL A 214 -3.26 -12.57 -7.73
N PRO A 215 -3.65 -13.83 -8.03
CA PRO A 215 -2.94 -15.02 -7.56
C PRO A 215 -1.52 -15.08 -8.14
N ARG A 216 -0.62 -15.74 -7.40
CA ARG A 216 0.77 -15.96 -7.86
C ARG A 216 0.77 -16.87 -9.09
N LYS A 217 1.69 -16.61 -10.02
CA LYS A 217 1.91 -17.48 -11.18
C LYS A 217 2.42 -18.85 -10.73
N ARG A 218 1.93 -19.92 -11.38
CA ARG A 218 2.55 -21.25 -11.28
C ARG A 218 3.80 -21.28 -12.16
N ALA A 219 4.80 -22.08 -11.81
CA ALA A 219 5.98 -22.32 -12.63
C ALA A 219 5.60 -23.00 -13.94
N TYR A 220 6.26 -22.65 -15.06
CA TYR A 220 6.06 -23.26 -16.36
C TYR A 220 7.16 -24.28 -16.66
N HIS A 221 6.82 -25.32 -17.44
CA HIS A 221 7.77 -26.27 -17.98
C HIS A 221 8.49 -25.68 -19.21
N LYS A 222 9.77 -26.07 -19.38
CA LYS A 222 10.63 -25.69 -20.49
C LYS A 222 10.22 -26.48 -21.74
N THR A 223 10.03 -25.84 -22.91
CA THR A 223 9.45 -26.45 -24.12
C THR A 223 10.28 -26.28 -25.40
N THR A 224 11.53 -25.84 -25.34
CA THR A 224 12.31 -25.51 -26.57
C THR A 224 13.33 -26.59 -26.85
N HIS A 225 13.27 -27.15 -28.09
CA HIS A 225 14.31 -27.98 -28.69
C HIS A 225 15.19 -27.14 -29.62
N SER A 226 16.46 -26.93 -29.23
CA SER A 226 17.42 -26.05 -29.95
C SER A 226 18.56 -26.78 -30.65
N HIS A 227 18.46 -28.10 -30.84
CA HIS A 227 19.51 -28.91 -31.44
C HIS A 227 19.25 -29.13 -32.94
N HIS A 228 19.76 -28.19 -33.78
CA HIS A 228 19.79 -28.35 -35.24
C HIS A 228 21.08 -27.76 -35.79
N HIS A 229 21.45 -28.20 -37.02
CA HIS A 229 22.72 -27.83 -37.70
C HIS A 229 22.58 -26.62 -38.66
N PHE A 230 21.52 -25.81 -38.56
CA PHE A 230 21.37 -24.61 -39.36
C PHE A 230 22.34 -23.51 -38.95
N ARG A 231 22.71 -22.64 -39.95
CA ARG A 231 23.58 -21.49 -39.72
C ARG A 231 22.98 -20.56 -38.66
N CYS A 232 23.75 -20.31 -37.60
CA CYS A 232 23.38 -19.39 -36.51
C CYS A 232 24.14 -18.06 -36.64
N HIS A 233 23.52 -16.98 -36.26
CA HIS A 233 24.12 -15.66 -36.18
C HIS A 233 24.77 -15.43 -34.82
N PRO A 234 25.77 -14.51 -34.73
CA PRO A 234 26.41 -14.19 -33.43
C PRO A 234 25.41 -13.54 -32.47
N ASN A 235 25.68 -13.69 -31.18
CA ASN A 235 24.89 -13.03 -30.14
C ASN A 235 25.40 -11.61 -29.87
N LEU A 236 24.75 -10.63 -30.48
CA LEU A 236 25.08 -9.21 -30.34
C LEU A 236 24.56 -8.58 -29.03
N LEU A 237 23.90 -9.35 -28.14
CA LEU A 237 23.46 -8.85 -26.85
C LEU A 237 24.40 -9.18 -25.68
N LYS A 238 25.40 -10.04 -25.95
CA LYS A 238 26.45 -10.37 -24.98
C LYS A 238 27.37 -9.17 -24.71
N PRO A 239 27.87 -9.05 -23.46
CA PRO A 239 28.93 -8.10 -23.15
C PRO A 239 30.15 -8.31 -24.08
N GLY A 240 30.60 -7.25 -24.73
CA GLY A 240 31.75 -7.27 -25.66
C GLY A 240 31.76 -6.03 -26.55
N PRO A 241 32.77 -5.91 -27.42
CA PRO A 241 32.92 -4.74 -28.29
C PRO A 241 31.78 -4.55 -29.29
N GLU A 242 31.08 -5.63 -29.65
CA GLU A 242 29.92 -5.58 -30.56
C GLU A 242 28.58 -5.57 -29.86
N GLN A 243 28.56 -5.38 -28.53
CA GLN A 243 27.31 -5.38 -27.76
C GLN A 243 26.38 -4.26 -28.21
N VAL A 244 25.16 -4.64 -28.59
CA VAL A 244 24.11 -3.69 -28.95
C VAL A 244 23.21 -3.45 -27.72
N VAL A 245 23.24 -2.21 -27.24
CA VAL A 245 22.36 -1.73 -26.16
C VAL A 245 21.45 -0.65 -26.75
N PRO A 246 20.13 -0.88 -26.87
CA PRO A 246 19.24 0.11 -27.48
C PRO A 246 19.10 1.35 -26.57
N VAL A 247 19.32 2.53 -27.13
CA VAL A 247 19.13 3.83 -26.48
C VAL A 247 17.87 4.55 -26.97
N ALA A 248 17.25 4.04 -28.04
CA ALA A 248 16.01 4.53 -28.62
C ALA A 248 15.15 3.37 -29.15
N PRO A 249 13.85 3.61 -29.41
CA PRO A 249 13.01 2.64 -30.10
C PRO A 249 13.56 2.29 -31.50
N GLU A 250 13.19 1.11 -32.01
CA GLU A 250 13.48 0.59 -33.35
C GLU A 250 14.97 0.33 -33.65
N GLN A 251 15.82 0.29 -32.61
CA GLN A 251 17.23 -0.13 -32.74
C GLN A 251 17.44 -1.62 -32.47
N LEU A 252 16.63 -2.21 -31.60
CA LEU A 252 16.70 -3.63 -31.25
C LEU A 252 15.30 -4.21 -31.10
N TRP A 253 15.00 -5.20 -31.93
CA TRP A 253 13.78 -6.00 -31.77
C TRP A 253 14.13 -7.41 -31.30
N VAL A 254 13.34 -7.93 -30.34
CA VAL A 254 13.45 -9.31 -29.88
C VAL A 254 12.23 -10.10 -30.31
N ALA A 255 12.42 -11.31 -30.76
CA ALA A 255 11.36 -12.16 -31.28
C ALA A 255 11.33 -13.50 -30.56
N ASP A 256 10.13 -14.06 -30.45
CA ASP A 256 9.89 -15.38 -29.88
C ASP A 256 8.55 -15.93 -30.39
N ILE A 257 8.43 -17.27 -30.45
CA ILE A 257 7.20 -17.97 -30.82
C ILE A 257 6.65 -18.65 -29.59
N THR A 258 5.34 -18.53 -29.38
CA THR A 258 4.69 -19.15 -28.23
C THR A 258 3.43 -19.91 -28.64
N TYR A 259 3.13 -20.98 -27.91
CA TYR A 259 1.93 -21.81 -28.13
C TYR A 259 0.69 -21.14 -27.55
N LEU A 260 -0.41 -21.16 -28.31
CA LEU A 260 -1.72 -20.67 -27.89
C LEU A 260 -2.75 -21.81 -28.09
N PRO A 261 -3.13 -22.56 -27.04
CA PRO A 261 -4.10 -23.64 -27.15
C PRO A 261 -5.48 -23.10 -27.52
N THR A 262 -6.11 -23.67 -28.55
CA THR A 262 -7.50 -23.43 -28.95
C THR A 262 -8.34 -24.70 -28.68
N HIS A 263 -9.67 -24.60 -28.75
CA HIS A 263 -10.50 -25.80 -28.64
C HIS A 263 -10.33 -26.76 -29.83
N GLN A 264 -9.93 -26.26 -31.00
CA GLN A 264 -9.70 -27.04 -32.21
C GLN A 264 -8.27 -27.58 -32.38
N GLY A 265 -7.32 -27.15 -31.48
CA GLY A 265 -5.93 -27.59 -31.57
C GLY A 265 -4.97 -26.53 -31.04
N LEU A 266 -3.73 -26.59 -31.48
CA LEU A 266 -2.69 -25.63 -31.13
C LEU A 266 -2.58 -24.55 -32.21
N ALA A 267 -2.62 -23.29 -31.79
CA ALA A 267 -2.17 -22.16 -32.61
C ALA A 267 -0.81 -21.67 -32.08
N TYR A 268 -0.10 -20.98 -32.94
CA TYR A 268 1.24 -20.44 -32.70
C TYR A 268 1.20 -18.93 -32.82
N LEU A 269 1.72 -18.24 -31.84
CA LEU A 269 1.82 -16.79 -31.84
C LEU A 269 3.27 -16.38 -31.97
N SER A 270 3.63 -15.78 -33.12
CA SER A 270 4.92 -15.14 -33.34
C SER A 270 4.83 -13.69 -32.87
N LEU A 271 5.73 -13.26 -32.00
CA LEU A 271 5.79 -11.89 -31.44
C LEU A 271 7.13 -11.24 -31.75
N ILE A 272 7.10 -9.96 -32.10
CA ILE A 272 8.27 -9.09 -32.21
C ILE A 272 8.06 -7.89 -31.28
N THR A 273 9.00 -7.69 -30.38
CA THR A 273 8.94 -6.66 -29.34
C THR A 273 10.13 -5.73 -29.44
N ASP A 274 9.91 -4.43 -29.46
CA ASP A 274 10.94 -3.43 -29.34
C ASP A 274 11.59 -3.47 -27.96
N ALA A 275 12.90 -3.66 -27.93
CA ALA A 275 13.61 -3.88 -26.67
C ALA A 275 13.70 -2.63 -25.78
N PHE A 276 13.67 -1.44 -26.36
CA PHE A 276 13.72 -0.19 -25.63
C PHE A 276 12.34 0.15 -25.02
N SER A 277 11.33 0.30 -25.87
CA SER A 277 9.98 0.75 -25.47
C SER A 277 9.10 -0.37 -24.92
N ARG A 278 9.50 -1.64 -25.06
CA ARG A 278 8.70 -2.83 -24.74
C ARG A 278 7.43 -2.97 -25.58
N LYS A 279 7.28 -2.19 -26.66
CA LYS A 279 6.12 -2.23 -27.55
C LYS A 279 6.18 -3.49 -28.40
N ILE A 280 5.06 -4.20 -28.51
CA ILE A 280 4.88 -5.24 -29.50
C ILE A 280 4.68 -4.54 -30.83
N VAL A 281 5.68 -4.64 -31.71
CA VAL A 281 5.71 -3.98 -33.04
C VAL A 281 5.20 -4.87 -34.15
N GLY A 282 5.34 -6.19 -34.01
CA GLY A 282 4.85 -7.18 -34.95
C GLY A 282 4.31 -8.42 -34.26
N TYR A 283 3.31 -9.04 -34.86
CA TYR A 283 2.74 -10.31 -34.36
C TYR A 283 1.91 -10.98 -35.46
N HIS A 284 1.83 -12.31 -35.37
CA HIS A 284 0.99 -13.11 -36.24
C HIS A 284 0.56 -14.39 -35.51
N VAL A 285 -0.70 -14.81 -35.73
CA VAL A 285 -1.25 -16.08 -35.20
C VAL A 285 -1.45 -17.03 -36.37
N HIS A 286 -0.98 -18.25 -36.23
CA HIS A 286 -1.07 -19.28 -37.28
C HIS A 286 -1.39 -20.65 -36.66
N ASP A 287 -1.95 -21.56 -37.45
CA ASP A 287 -2.24 -22.93 -37.05
C ASP A 287 -1.03 -23.87 -37.18
N THR A 288 0.02 -23.44 -37.87
CA THR A 288 1.24 -24.22 -38.09
C THR A 288 2.49 -23.44 -37.65
N LEU A 289 3.56 -24.19 -37.36
CA LEU A 289 4.86 -23.64 -36.94
C LEU A 289 5.77 -23.40 -38.16
N HIS A 290 5.22 -22.89 -39.28
CA HIS A 290 5.97 -22.58 -40.48
C HIS A 290 6.66 -21.22 -40.44
N THR A 291 7.68 -21.04 -41.26
CA THR A 291 8.44 -19.79 -41.42
C THR A 291 7.55 -18.61 -41.84
N ASP A 292 6.47 -18.85 -42.57
CA ASP A 292 5.55 -17.81 -43.01
C ASP A 292 4.94 -17.02 -41.86
N SER A 293 4.72 -17.68 -40.73
CA SER A 293 4.21 -17.01 -39.49
C SER A 293 5.16 -15.91 -39.02
N VAL A 294 6.46 -16.21 -38.91
CA VAL A 294 7.48 -15.21 -38.46
C VAL A 294 7.70 -14.14 -39.52
N ILE A 295 7.59 -14.48 -40.82
CA ILE A 295 7.65 -13.52 -41.94
C ILE A 295 6.50 -12.53 -41.87
N GLN A 296 5.25 -12.97 -41.60
CA GLN A 296 4.10 -12.08 -41.49
C GLN A 296 4.22 -11.17 -40.27
N ALA A 297 4.69 -11.69 -39.15
CA ALA A 297 4.96 -10.87 -37.96
C ALA A 297 6.01 -9.78 -38.25
N MET A 298 7.10 -10.14 -38.97
CA MET A 298 8.15 -9.20 -39.36
C MET A 298 7.65 -8.17 -40.38
N ARG A 299 6.87 -8.56 -41.38
CA ARG A 299 6.26 -7.62 -42.34
C ARG A 299 5.35 -6.61 -41.63
N LYS A 300 4.57 -7.07 -40.64
CA LYS A 300 3.71 -6.18 -39.79
C LYS A 300 4.55 -5.20 -39.01
N ALA A 301 5.66 -5.64 -38.42
CA ALA A 301 6.59 -4.78 -37.68
C ALA A 301 7.23 -3.72 -38.59
N LEU A 302 7.74 -4.15 -39.76
CA LEU A 302 8.37 -3.27 -40.73
C LEU A 302 7.42 -2.23 -41.33
N LYS A 303 6.16 -2.59 -41.58
CA LYS A 303 5.13 -1.65 -42.03
C LYS A 303 4.89 -0.52 -41.01
N GLY A 304 5.05 -0.81 -39.73
CA GLY A 304 4.88 0.17 -38.65
C GLY A 304 6.14 0.95 -38.31
N ARG A 305 7.30 0.58 -38.87
CA ARG A 305 8.60 1.20 -38.59
C ARG A 305 8.68 2.60 -39.15
N LYS A 306 9.19 3.53 -38.35
CA LYS A 306 9.33 4.95 -38.73
C LYS A 306 10.79 5.40 -38.87
N HIS A 307 11.70 4.78 -38.12
CA HIS A 307 13.13 5.12 -38.18
C HIS A 307 13.85 4.32 -39.21
N SER A 308 14.70 4.99 -40.03
CA SER A 308 15.54 4.37 -41.07
C SER A 308 16.93 3.92 -40.56
N GLY A 309 17.22 4.12 -39.27
CA GLY A 309 18.51 3.77 -38.66
C GLY A 309 18.78 2.26 -38.63
N GLU A 310 19.95 1.87 -38.14
CA GLU A 310 20.34 0.47 -37.97
C GLU A 310 19.35 -0.26 -37.05
N LEU A 311 18.93 -1.46 -37.44
CA LEU A 311 18.06 -2.33 -36.67
C LEU A 311 18.71 -3.70 -36.48
N VAL A 312 18.79 -4.12 -35.23
CA VAL A 312 19.17 -5.47 -34.86
C VAL A 312 17.93 -6.27 -34.52
N HIS A 313 17.81 -7.46 -35.07
CA HIS A 313 16.76 -8.42 -34.74
C HIS A 313 17.37 -9.61 -34.00
N HIS A 314 16.94 -9.84 -32.79
CA HIS A 314 17.41 -10.92 -31.91
C HIS A 314 16.32 -11.96 -31.67
N SER A 315 16.66 -13.24 -31.83
CA SER A 315 15.77 -14.37 -31.60
C SER A 315 16.50 -15.55 -30.93
N ASP A 316 15.75 -16.56 -30.55
CA ASP A 316 16.32 -17.87 -30.27
C ASP A 316 16.80 -18.53 -31.58
N ARG A 317 17.39 -19.74 -31.48
CA ARG A 317 17.83 -20.54 -32.65
C ARG A 317 16.71 -21.37 -33.26
N GLY A 318 15.46 -20.94 -33.17
CA GLY A 318 14.35 -21.65 -33.82
C GLY A 318 14.56 -21.78 -35.36
N ILE A 319 14.22 -22.94 -35.93
CA ILE A 319 14.37 -23.26 -37.35
C ILE A 319 13.74 -22.17 -38.24
N GLN A 320 12.64 -21.58 -37.81
CA GLN A 320 11.91 -20.55 -38.53
C GLN A 320 12.75 -19.28 -38.72
N TYR A 321 13.56 -18.90 -37.74
CA TYR A 321 14.45 -17.75 -37.77
C TYR A 321 15.72 -18.01 -38.58
N CYS A 322 16.13 -19.28 -38.69
CA CYS A 322 17.28 -19.70 -39.48
C CYS A 322 16.96 -19.92 -40.96
N SER A 323 15.69 -19.88 -41.37
CA SER A 323 15.25 -20.17 -42.73
C SER A 323 15.76 -19.14 -43.75
N MET A 324 16.06 -19.59 -44.96
CA MET A 324 16.59 -18.74 -46.05
C MET A 324 15.63 -17.59 -46.38
N SER A 325 14.32 -17.85 -46.44
CA SER A 325 13.31 -16.83 -46.77
C SER A 325 13.24 -15.73 -45.69
N TYR A 326 13.42 -16.09 -44.42
CA TYR A 326 13.47 -15.11 -43.34
C TYR A 326 14.73 -14.27 -43.38
N GLN A 327 15.89 -14.90 -43.66
CA GLN A 327 17.18 -14.22 -43.82
C GLN A 327 17.20 -13.27 -45.02
N GLN A 328 16.58 -13.66 -46.16
CA GLN A 328 16.41 -12.80 -47.31
C GLN A 328 15.59 -11.54 -46.99
N LEU A 329 14.53 -11.69 -46.20
CA LEU A 329 13.74 -10.54 -45.71
C LEU A 329 14.59 -9.57 -44.88
N HIS A 330 15.44 -10.09 -44.00
CA HIS A 330 16.37 -9.25 -43.21
C HIS A 330 17.38 -8.52 -44.12
N ALA A 331 18.01 -9.22 -45.03
CA ALA A 331 18.96 -8.65 -45.96
C ALA A 331 18.33 -7.54 -46.82
N LYS A 332 17.09 -7.77 -47.34
CA LYS A 332 16.34 -6.76 -48.08
C LYS A 332 16.11 -5.46 -47.33
N HIS A 333 15.96 -5.52 -46.02
CA HIS A 333 15.66 -4.36 -45.15
C HIS A 333 16.87 -3.87 -44.34
N GLY A 334 18.09 -4.39 -44.61
CA GLY A 334 19.32 -4.00 -43.91
C GLY A 334 19.30 -4.32 -42.40
N ILE A 335 18.61 -5.39 -42.00
CA ILE A 335 18.47 -5.78 -40.60
C ILE A 335 19.62 -6.70 -40.20
N ARG A 336 20.34 -6.38 -39.14
CA ARG A 336 21.36 -7.27 -38.57
C ARG A 336 20.73 -8.36 -37.74
N CYS A 337 21.08 -9.61 -38.04
CA CYS A 337 20.58 -10.75 -37.25
C CYS A 337 21.46 -11.04 -36.04
N SER A 338 20.83 -11.32 -34.91
CA SER A 338 21.45 -11.79 -33.69
C SER A 338 20.68 -12.98 -33.15
N MET A 339 21.36 -13.97 -32.59
CA MET A 339 20.73 -15.17 -32.05
C MET A 339 21.33 -15.52 -30.67
N THR A 340 20.55 -16.19 -29.82
CA THR A 340 21.05 -16.75 -28.57
C THR A 340 22.14 -17.78 -28.81
N ASP A 341 23.01 -18.08 -27.84
CA ASP A 341 24.04 -19.12 -27.96
C ASP A 341 23.51 -20.55 -27.80
N GLY A 342 22.22 -20.72 -27.61
CA GLY A 342 21.54 -22.03 -27.61
C GLY A 342 21.36 -22.68 -26.24
N TYR A 343 22.10 -22.29 -25.21
CA TYR A 343 22.07 -22.94 -23.89
C TYR A 343 21.48 -22.09 -22.78
N ASP A 344 21.38 -20.77 -22.98
CA ASP A 344 20.96 -19.84 -21.96
C ASP A 344 19.62 -19.17 -22.34
N CYS A 345 18.56 -19.60 -21.66
CA CYS A 345 17.23 -19.02 -21.82
C CYS A 345 17.15 -17.54 -21.38
N TYR A 346 18.09 -17.05 -20.58
CA TYR A 346 18.12 -15.65 -20.17
C TYR A 346 18.49 -14.70 -21.30
N GLN A 347 19.12 -15.21 -22.39
CA GLN A 347 19.51 -14.39 -23.54
C GLN A 347 18.31 -13.86 -24.34
N ASN A 348 17.13 -14.51 -24.27
CA ASN A 348 15.87 -14.00 -24.86
C ASN A 348 14.80 -13.67 -23.79
N ALA A 349 15.24 -13.39 -22.55
CA ALA A 349 14.35 -13.19 -21.41
C ALA A 349 13.30 -12.09 -21.60
N LEU A 350 13.56 -11.08 -22.43
CA LEU A 350 12.61 -10.03 -22.72
C LEU A 350 11.43 -10.55 -23.54
N ALA A 351 11.69 -11.27 -24.62
CA ALA A 351 10.64 -11.83 -25.48
C ALA A 351 9.80 -12.87 -24.68
N GLU A 352 10.46 -13.76 -23.94
CA GLU A 352 9.78 -14.72 -23.05
C GLU A 352 8.90 -14.02 -22.01
N ARG A 353 9.38 -12.90 -21.44
CA ARG A 353 8.61 -12.11 -20.48
C ARG A 353 7.36 -11.51 -21.10
N VAL A 354 7.42 -11.00 -22.32
CA VAL A 354 6.26 -10.43 -23.04
C VAL A 354 5.25 -11.53 -23.33
N ASN A 355 5.68 -12.68 -23.84
CA ASN A 355 4.86 -13.86 -24.02
C ASN A 355 4.17 -14.29 -22.71
N GLY A 356 4.93 -14.36 -21.63
CA GLY A 356 4.42 -14.68 -20.32
C GLY A 356 3.37 -13.68 -19.80
N ILE A 357 3.52 -12.39 -20.11
CA ILE A 357 2.52 -11.34 -19.75
C ILE A 357 1.24 -11.55 -20.55
N LEU A 358 1.32 -11.71 -21.87
CA LEU A 358 0.14 -11.92 -22.70
C LEU A 358 -0.65 -13.14 -22.22
N LYS A 359 -0.01 -14.30 -22.04
CA LYS A 359 -0.64 -15.54 -21.60
C LYS A 359 -1.23 -15.47 -20.20
N THR A 360 -0.60 -14.78 -19.27
CA THR A 360 -1.00 -14.83 -17.87
C THR A 360 -1.84 -13.64 -17.39
N GLU A 361 -1.83 -12.53 -18.12
CA GLU A 361 -2.56 -11.33 -17.71
C GLU A 361 -3.72 -11.00 -18.68
N LEU A 362 -3.64 -11.34 -19.98
CA LEU A 362 -4.58 -10.91 -21.01
C LEU A 362 -5.28 -12.08 -21.71
N LEU A 363 -4.55 -13.06 -22.25
CA LEU A 363 -5.08 -14.23 -22.94
C LEU A 363 -5.48 -15.33 -21.93
N LEU A 364 -6.52 -15.07 -21.15
CA LEU A 364 -6.92 -15.97 -20.04
C LEU A 364 -7.93 -17.02 -20.45
N ALA A 365 -8.74 -16.75 -21.47
CA ALA A 365 -9.69 -17.67 -22.03
C ALA A 365 -9.04 -18.49 -23.16
N ARG A 366 -9.52 -19.72 -23.35
CA ARG A 366 -9.12 -20.57 -24.47
C ARG A 366 -10.02 -20.23 -25.66
N PRO A 367 -9.48 -19.75 -26.81
CA PRO A 367 -10.26 -19.41 -27.98
C PRO A 367 -10.84 -20.68 -28.63
N LYS A 368 -11.95 -20.57 -29.33
CA LYS A 368 -12.60 -21.68 -30.04
C LYS A 368 -11.75 -22.16 -31.20
N ASP A 369 -11.34 -21.22 -32.03
CA ASP A 369 -10.65 -21.45 -33.30
C ASP A 369 -9.54 -20.41 -33.52
N LEU A 370 -8.89 -20.48 -34.70
CA LEU A 370 -7.82 -19.59 -35.11
C LEU A 370 -8.31 -18.14 -35.27
N ALA A 371 -9.53 -17.93 -35.79
CA ALA A 371 -10.08 -16.60 -36.01
C ALA A 371 -10.38 -15.87 -34.70
N GLU A 372 -10.93 -16.58 -33.70
CA GLU A 372 -11.12 -16.04 -32.36
C GLU A 372 -9.77 -15.79 -31.67
N ALA A 373 -8.81 -16.70 -31.83
CA ALA A 373 -7.44 -16.51 -31.32
C ALA A 373 -6.81 -15.24 -31.86
N GLN A 374 -6.93 -14.97 -33.16
CA GLN A 374 -6.43 -13.78 -33.80
C GLN A 374 -7.06 -12.50 -33.20
N LYS A 375 -8.38 -12.46 -33.06
CA LYS A 375 -9.10 -11.32 -32.44
C LYS A 375 -8.65 -11.09 -30.99
N MET A 376 -8.53 -12.16 -30.21
CA MET A 376 -8.09 -12.05 -28.81
C MET A 376 -6.66 -11.52 -28.71
N VAL A 377 -5.76 -11.95 -29.61
CA VAL A 377 -4.38 -11.47 -29.68
C VAL A 377 -4.35 -10.01 -30.09
N ASP A 378 -5.12 -9.59 -31.12
CA ASP A 378 -5.20 -8.19 -31.58
C ASP A 378 -5.61 -7.27 -30.42
N GLN A 379 -6.65 -7.60 -29.69
CA GLN A 379 -7.13 -6.84 -28.52
C GLN A 379 -6.10 -6.85 -27.37
N SER A 380 -5.46 -7.99 -27.13
CA SER A 380 -4.46 -8.14 -26.09
C SER A 380 -3.21 -7.31 -26.38
N VAL A 381 -2.74 -7.31 -27.62
CA VAL A 381 -1.59 -6.49 -28.06
C VAL A 381 -1.93 -5.01 -27.98
N GLN A 382 -3.11 -4.61 -28.42
CA GLN A 382 -3.58 -3.23 -28.27
C GLN A 382 -3.58 -2.80 -26.81
N THR A 383 -4.21 -3.59 -25.92
CA THR A 383 -4.26 -3.33 -24.48
C THR A 383 -2.88 -3.29 -23.85
N TYR A 384 -2.01 -4.24 -24.22
CA TYR A 384 -0.62 -4.29 -23.76
C TYR A 384 0.15 -3.02 -24.14
N ASN A 385 0.05 -2.58 -25.38
CA ASN A 385 0.79 -1.44 -25.90
C ASN A 385 0.26 -0.10 -25.35
N THR A 386 -1.06 0.08 -25.29
CA THR A 386 -1.68 1.39 -25.04
C THR A 386 -2.14 1.62 -23.60
N ARG A 387 -2.47 0.55 -22.86
CA ARG A 387 -3.06 0.68 -21.52
C ARG A 387 -2.20 0.11 -20.39
N ARG A 388 -1.35 -0.89 -20.68
CA ARG A 388 -0.64 -1.59 -19.61
C ARG A 388 0.58 -0.82 -19.10
N PRO A 389 0.63 -0.40 -17.81
CA PRO A 389 1.81 0.24 -17.22
C PRO A 389 2.95 -0.77 -17.04
N HIS A 390 4.18 -0.39 -17.38
CA HIS A 390 5.38 -1.20 -17.21
C HIS A 390 6.30 -0.62 -16.13
N LEU A 391 6.72 -1.45 -15.18
CA LEU A 391 7.65 -1.03 -14.12
C LEU A 391 8.98 -0.54 -14.71
N ALA A 392 9.54 -1.28 -15.70
CA ALA A 392 10.78 -0.93 -16.37
C ALA A 392 10.69 0.41 -17.14
N LEU A 393 9.50 0.86 -17.48
CA LEU A 393 9.23 2.13 -18.15
C LEU A 393 8.71 3.20 -17.17
N LYS A 394 9.03 3.09 -15.88
CA LYS A 394 8.54 3.99 -14.82
C LYS A 394 7.00 4.12 -14.83
N TYR A 395 6.31 3.00 -15.04
CA TYR A 395 4.86 2.87 -15.17
C TYR A 395 4.23 3.57 -16.38
N LYS A 396 5.01 4.02 -17.35
CA LYS A 396 4.48 4.43 -18.67
C LYS A 396 4.04 3.20 -19.48
N THR A 397 3.17 3.42 -20.47
CA THR A 397 2.79 2.37 -21.42
C THR A 397 3.86 2.24 -22.51
N PRO A 398 4.01 1.06 -23.15
CA PRO A 398 4.94 0.86 -24.25
C PRO A 398 4.77 1.86 -25.39
N ASP A 399 3.54 2.12 -25.78
CA ASP A 399 3.22 3.05 -26.86
C ASP A 399 3.55 4.51 -26.53
N ALA A 400 3.32 4.93 -25.29
CA ALA A 400 3.70 6.28 -24.82
C ALA A 400 5.23 6.48 -24.89
N VAL A 401 6.02 5.47 -24.49
CA VAL A 401 7.47 5.53 -24.56
C VAL A 401 7.95 5.50 -26.01
N HIS A 402 7.37 4.64 -26.83
CA HIS A 402 7.74 4.49 -28.23
C HIS A 402 7.50 5.79 -29.02
N ARG A 403 6.34 6.43 -28.83
CA ARG A 403 5.99 7.70 -29.49
C ARG A 403 6.78 8.91 -28.99
N ALA A 404 7.31 8.88 -27.79
CA ALA A 404 8.09 10.00 -27.25
C ALA A 404 9.41 10.25 -28.02
N PHE A 405 9.81 9.34 -28.91
CA PHE A 405 11.00 9.42 -29.75
C PHE A 405 10.65 9.58 -31.25
N GLN A 406 9.38 9.68 -31.59
CA GLN A 406 8.87 9.96 -32.94
C GLN A 406 8.57 11.44 -33.12
#